data_7ada592431c3c9b90fabc64ef3d888d2
#
_entry.id   7ada592431c3c9b90fabc64ef3d888d2
#
_cell.length_a   1.000
_cell.length_b   1.000
_cell.length_c   1.000
_cell.angle_alpha   90.00
_cell.angle_beta   90.00
_cell.angle_gamma   90.00
#
_symmetry.space_group_name_H-M   'P 1'
#
loop_
_entity.id
_entity.type
_entity.pdbx_description
1 polymer ?
#
loop_
_entity_poly.entity_id
_entity_poly.type
_entity_poly.pdbx_seq_one_letter_code
_entity_poly.pdbx_strand_id
1 'polypeptide(L)' 'MEKIIHMPSIAFHLRKRGFPILRTDINIKKPQYEVYFFEDTPAFEQALSEVLEERRQYKVNKRL' A
#
# COMPACT_ATOMS: atom_id res chain seq x y z
N MET A 1 -7.88 -7.11 12.40
CA MET A 1 -7.87 -7.75 11.06
C MET A 1 -6.74 -7.15 10.25
N GLU A 2 -6.09 -7.95 9.44
CA GLU A 2 -4.91 -7.48 8.70
C GLU A 2 -5.24 -7.28 7.23
N LYS A 3 -4.63 -6.25 6.65
CA LYS A 3 -4.73 -5.95 5.22
C LYS A 3 -3.39 -6.22 4.55
N ILE A 4 -3.42 -6.92 3.42
CA ILE A 4 -2.22 -7.26 2.68
C ILE A 4 -2.04 -6.28 1.52
N ILE A 5 -0.88 -5.65 1.46
CA ILE A 5 -0.52 -4.74 0.36
C ILE A 5 0.61 -5.38 -0.43
N HIS A 6 0.39 -5.57 -1.71
CA HIS A 6 1.36 -6.24 -2.58
C HIS A 6 2.36 -5.28 -3.23
N MET A 7 2.06 -3.99 -3.28
CA MET A 7 2.91 -3.02 -3.98
C MET A 7 3.78 -2.26 -2.98
N PRO A 8 5.11 -2.40 -3.09
CA PRO A 8 6.02 -1.72 -2.14
C PRO A 8 5.83 -0.21 -2.08
N SER A 9 5.61 0.43 -3.22
CA SER A 9 5.44 1.89 -3.25
C SER A 9 4.24 2.34 -2.43
N ILE A 10 3.13 1.61 -2.53
CA ILE A 10 1.93 1.92 -1.77
C ILE A 10 2.16 1.67 -0.28
N ALA A 11 2.80 0.55 0.05
CA ALA A 11 3.09 0.21 1.44
C ALA A 11 3.95 1.29 2.11
N PHE A 12 5.00 1.73 1.44
CA PHE A 12 5.88 2.75 1.99
C PHE A 12 5.20 4.11 2.09
N HIS A 13 4.32 4.42 1.15
CA HIS A 13 3.54 5.64 1.22
C HIS A 13 2.62 5.65 2.44
N LEU A 14 1.95 4.52 2.71
CA LEU A 14 1.10 4.37 3.89
C LEU A 14 1.91 4.47 5.17
N ARG A 15 3.09 3.87 5.19
CA ARG A 15 3.97 3.96 6.34
C ARG A 15 4.33 5.41 6.64
N LYS A 16 4.61 6.21 5.62
CA LYS A 16 4.91 7.63 5.79
C LYS A 16 3.74 8.40 6.37
N ARG A 17 2.53 7.94 6.12
CA ARG A 17 1.32 8.57 6.67
C ARG A 17 1.05 8.18 8.13
N GLY A 18 1.89 7.32 8.70
CA GLY A 18 1.77 6.94 10.09
C GLY A 18 1.17 5.57 10.34
N PHE A 19 1.01 4.76 9.30
CA PHE A 19 0.48 3.40 9.43
C PHE A 19 1.66 2.42 9.41
N PRO A 20 1.97 1.79 10.54
CA PRO A 20 3.13 0.91 10.61
C PRO A 20 2.91 -0.38 9.85
N ILE A 21 3.98 -0.88 9.25
CA ILE A 21 3.99 -2.22 8.67
C ILE A 21 4.12 -3.21 9.81
N LEU A 22 3.13 -4.10 9.94
CA LEU A 22 3.12 -5.07 11.03
C LEU A 22 4.15 -6.18 10.80
N ARG A 23 4.23 -6.67 9.57
CA ARG A 23 5.19 -7.67 9.17
C ARG A 23 5.23 -7.76 7.65
N THR A 24 6.21 -8.48 7.14
CA THR A 24 6.34 -8.74 5.70
C THR A 24 6.38 -10.25 5.48
N ASP A 25 6.09 -10.65 4.25
CA ASP A 25 6.18 -12.05 3.88
C ASP A 25 6.55 -12.12 2.39
N ILE A 26 6.94 -13.30 1.95
CA ILE A 26 7.33 -13.51 0.55
C ILE A 26 6.06 -13.73 -0.29
N ASN A 27 6.01 -13.08 -1.45
CA ASN A 27 4.93 -13.30 -2.40
C ASN A 27 5.11 -14.69 -3.03
N ILE A 28 4.14 -15.57 -2.83
CA ILE A 28 4.22 -16.96 -3.28
C ILE A 28 4.36 -17.04 -4.80
N LYS A 29 3.64 -16.18 -5.53
CA LYS A 29 3.65 -16.20 -7.00
C LYS A 29 4.87 -15.51 -7.58
N LYS A 30 5.42 -14.52 -6.89
CA LYS A 30 6.59 -13.78 -7.33
C LYS A 30 7.55 -13.63 -6.16
N PRO A 31 8.38 -14.66 -5.89
CA PRO A 31 9.22 -14.68 -4.68
C PRO A 31 10.20 -13.52 -4.55
N GLN A 32 10.51 -12.84 -5.65
CA GLN A 32 11.39 -11.67 -5.63
C GLN A 32 10.72 -10.44 -5.00
N TYR A 33 9.42 -10.49 -4.76
CA TYR A 33 8.68 -9.39 -4.14
C TYR A 33 8.17 -9.81 -2.78
N GLU A 34 8.06 -8.83 -1.87
CA GLU A 34 7.47 -9.03 -0.56
C GLU A 34 6.06 -8.49 -0.53
N VAL A 35 5.25 -9.02 0.38
CA VAL A 35 3.94 -8.46 0.69
C VAL A 35 4.01 -7.85 2.08
N TYR A 36 3.17 -6.84 2.33
CA TYR A 36 3.20 -6.03 3.55
C TYR A 36 1.87 -6.11 4.26
N PHE A 37 1.91 -6.32 5.56
CA PHE A 37 0.70 -6.48 6.38
C PHE A 37 0.49 -5.25 7.22
N PHE A 38 -0.73 -4.71 7.19
CA PHE A 38 -1.12 -3.54 7.98
C PHE A 38 -2.35 -3.89 8.80
N GLU A 39 -2.54 -3.16 9.91
CA GLU A 39 -3.79 -3.25 10.65
C GLU A 39 -4.90 -2.59 9.85
N ASP A 40 -5.96 -3.35 9.58
CA ASP A 40 -7.07 -2.86 8.77
C ASP A 40 -8.09 -2.15 9.66
N THR A 41 -8.02 -0.83 9.68
CA THR A 41 -8.94 0.04 10.42
C THR A 41 -9.64 0.96 9.45
N PRO A 42 -10.75 1.61 9.86
CA PRO A 42 -11.39 2.60 8.99
C PRO A 42 -10.45 3.72 8.55
N ALA A 43 -9.58 4.18 9.46
CA ALA A 43 -8.59 5.19 9.12
C ALA A 43 -7.60 4.67 8.06
N PHE A 44 -7.18 3.42 8.17
CA PHE A 44 -6.29 2.81 7.21
C PHE A 44 -6.96 2.70 5.84
N GLU A 45 -8.22 2.26 5.80
CA GLU A 45 -8.94 2.11 4.54
C GLU A 45 -9.08 3.44 3.82
N GLN A 46 -9.34 4.50 4.58
CA GLN A 46 -9.43 5.84 4.00
C GLN A 46 -8.09 6.28 3.45
N ALA A 47 -7.03 6.08 4.19
CA ALA A 47 -5.67 6.44 3.74
C ALA A 47 -5.29 5.65 2.49
N LEU A 48 -5.63 4.36 2.43
CA LEU A 48 -5.37 3.54 1.27
C LEU A 48 -6.11 4.08 0.04
N SER A 49 -7.39 4.44 0.19
CA SER A 49 -8.15 5.04 -0.89
C SER A 49 -7.49 6.31 -1.42
N GLU A 50 -7.03 7.16 -0.51
CA GLU A 50 -6.38 8.41 -0.88
C GLU A 50 -5.07 8.17 -1.62
N VAL A 51 -4.27 7.23 -1.16
CA VAL A 51 -3.01 6.90 -1.82
C VAL A 51 -3.26 6.37 -3.24
N LEU A 52 -4.24 5.50 -3.39
CA LEU A 52 -4.58 4.95 -4.70
C LEU A 52 -5.11 6.02 -5.63
N GLU A 53 -5.90 6.96 -5.11
CA GLU A 53 -6.44 8.06 -5.88
C GLU A 53 -5.33 8.99 -6.36
N GLU A 54 -4.40 9.35 -5.50
CA GLU A 54 -3.25 10.19 -5.86
C GLU A 54 -2.42 9.52 -6.95
N ARG A 55 -2.20 8.22 -6.83
CA ARG A 55 -1.44 7.48 -7.81
C ARG A 55 -2.13 7.47 -9.17
N ARG A 56 -3.46 7.33 -9.18
CA ARG A 56 -4.23 7.38 -10.41
C ARG A 56 -4.13 8.75 -11.06
N GLN A 57 -4.27 9.82 -10.30
CA GLN A 57 -4.17 11.18 -10.79
C GLN A 57 -2.79 11.47 -11.36
N TYR A 58 -1.76 11.00 -10.69
CA TYR A 58 -0.40 11.17 -11.17
C TYR A 58 -0.20 10.52 -12.54
N LYS A 59 -0.74 9.31 -12.72
CA LYS A 59 -0.64 8.62 -14.00
C LYS A 59 -1.35 9.37 -15.13
N VAL A 60 -2.52 9.92 -14.84
CA VAL A 60 -3.29 10.69 -15.81
C VAL A 60 -2.53 11.94 -16.21
N ASN A 61 -2.02 12.67 -15.22
CA ASN A 61 -1.26 13.89 -15.49
C ASN A 61 0.00 13.61 -16.30
N LYS A 62 0.61 12.49 -16.09
CA LYS A 62 1.84 12.13 -16.79
C LYS A 62 1.59 11.88 -18.29
N ARG A 63 0.37 11.51 -18.65
CA ARG A 63 0.01 11.28 -20.04
C ARG A 63 -0.24 12.57 -20.82
N LEU A 64 -0.51 13.62 -20.13
CA LEU A 64 -0.75 14.91 -20.74
C LEU A 64 0.57 15.61 -21.06
#